data_b23e660d72af86476943d6c156cb2bbf
#
_entry.id   b23e660d72af86476943d6c156cb2bbf
#
_cell.length_a   1.000
_cell.length_b   1.000
_cell.length_c   1.000
_cell.angle_alpha   90.00
_cell.angle_beta   90.00
_cell.angle_gamma   90.00
#
_symmetry.space_group_name_H-M   'P 1'
#
loop_
_entity.id
_entity.type
_entity.pdbx_description
1 polymer ?
#
loop_
_entity_poly.entity_id
_entity_poly.type
_entity_poly.pdbx_seq_one_letter_code
_entity_poly.pdbx_strand_id
1 'polypeptide(L)'
;MKRKLVSMLSLMFVVGRVGCNKTPTPDTGKENPETAGKTTEAVEEKELNLLAGCEEPYRNAVADAFAKKYNVKVNRIRKSSGEIQSQLENENGNPSCDVIFGGTTDPYNALKNEGLLEKYKSANDDQIEDAHFKDADHYWYGIYKGILGFRWNKEKLKELGLKEPSTWDDLIKPEYSKYITWSHPETAGTAKLVINTIVQKKAAGKKVTYTNDDGENVQAYDDTAARNYFKELNKNTVNYTKSGSGASKMVGTGECVIGVGFLHDVIYQIVDKGYKTIGRCAPSDGTSFEVGATAIAKGAKNRNLAKKFIDFATSPECVELGAKNGSYQFLVLKNAKQPQAAIDAGRDKIVTMDYDFEDAKINTGHYVADWKKAVNVAAPTK
;
A
#
# COMPACT_ATOMS: atom_id res chain seq x y z
N MET A 1 21.05 1.23 -37.11
CA MET A 1 21.31 0.62 -38.44
C MET A 1 21.00 -0.87 -38.41
N LYS A 2 20.28 -1.35 -39.41
CA LYS A 2 19.87 -2.71 -39.78
C LYS A 2 18.58 -3.24 -39.18
N ARG A 3 17.47 -2.88 -39.85
CA ARG A 3 16.23 -3.63 -40.00
C ARG A 3 16.47 -5.02 -40.57
N LYS A 4 15.81 -6.06 -40.11
CA LYS A 4 15.50 -7.25 -40.89
C LYS A 4 14.01 -7.55 -40.83
N LEU A 5 13.36 -7.36 -41.94
CA LEU A 5 12.06 -7.89 -42.36
C LEU A 5 12.21 -9.39 -42.68
N VAL A 6 11.25 -10.21 -42.29
CA VAL A 6 10.93 -11.51 -42.96
C VAL A 6 9.44 -11.72 -42.77
N SER A 7 8.72 -11.52 -43.71
CA SER A 7 8.00 -12.12 -44.83
C SER A 7 7.05 -13.28 -44.47
N MET A 8 5.76 -13.02 -44.80
CA MET A 8 4.61 -13.93 -44.87
C MET A 8 4.89 -15.24 -45.60
N LEU A 9 4.21 -16.30 -45.15
CA LEU A 9 3.77 -17.35 -46.10
C LEU A 9 2.37 -17.83 -45.71
N SER A 10 1.42 -17.46 -46.56
CA SER A 10 0.05 -18.00 -46.61
C SER A 10 0.05 -19.38 -47.24
N LEU A 11 -0.71 -20.32 -46.72
CA LEU A 11 -1.11 -21.50 -47.49
C LEU A 11 -2.61 -21.70 -47.35
N MET A 12 -3.29 -21.41 -48.47
CA MET A 12 -4.68 -21.82 -48.73
C MET A 12 -4.72 -23.30 -49.13
N PHE A 13 -5.68 -24.05 -48.62
CA PHE A 13 -6.23 -25.20 -49.34
C PHE A 13 -7.76 -25.14 -49.39
N VAL A 14 -8.26 -25.33 -50.59
CA VAL A 14 -9.63 -25.21 -51.04
C VAL A 14 -10.14 -26.58 -51.44
N VAL A 15 -11.43 -26.80 -51.19
CA VAL A 15 -12.45 -27.57 -51.94
C VAL A 15 -12.67 -29.07 -51.68
N GLY A 16 -13.94 -29.36 -51.45
CA GLY A 16 -14.56 -30.66 -51.63
C GLY A 16 -16.05 -30.64 -51.25
N ARG A 17 -16.89 -30.09 -52.15
CA ARG A 17 -18.37 -30.32 -52.13
C ARG A 17 -18.70 -31.67 -52.73
N VAL A 18 -19.58 -32.44 -52.08
CA VAL A 18 -20.57 -33.26 -52.80
C VAL A 18 -21.88 -33.26 -51.97
N GLY A 19 -22.94 -32.77 -52.57
CA GLY A 19 -24.27 -32.82 -52.05
C GLY A 19 -25.00 -34.05 -52.50
N CYS A 20 -26.05 -34.45 -51.80
CA CYS A 20 -27.23 -35.07 -52.34
C CYS A 20 -28.44 -34.79 -51.48
N ASN A 21 -29.45 -34.33 -52.15
CA ASN A 21 -30.79 -33.94 -51.78
C ASN A 21 -31.69 -35.14 -51.53
N LYS A 22 -32.56 -35.09 -50.50
CA LYS A 22 -33.93 -35.63 -50.52
C LYS A 22 -34.72 -35.21 -49.29
N THR A 23 -35.80 -34.50 -49.50
CA THR A 23 -36.98 -34.28 -48.64
C THR A 23 -38.16 -35.10 -49.22
N PRO A 24 -39.37 -35.20 -48.59
CA PRO A 24 -39.79 -35.08 -47.19
C PRO A 24 -40.79 -36.22 -46.77
N THR A 25 -41.20 -36.24 -45.56
CA THR A 25 -42.57 -36.15 -44.96
C THR A 25 -42.69 -36.95 -43.67
N PRO A 26 -43.74 -36.71 -42.87
CA PRO A 26 -43.59 -36.60 -41.41
C PRO A 26 -44.20 -37.83 -40.68
N ASP A 27 -43.73 -38.12 -39.51
CA ASP A 27 -44.50 -38.84 -38.54
C ASP A 27 -44.28 -38.40 -37.11
N THR A 28 -45.31 -38.49 -36.38
CA THR A 28 -45.76 -38.10 -35.09
C THR A 28 -44.98 -38.67 -33.90
N GLY A 29 -44.71 -37.82 -32.91
CA GLY A 29 -44.93 -38.15 -31.49
C GLY A 29 -43.87 -38.95 -30.78
N LYS A 30 -43.12 -38.22 -29.90
CA LYS A 30 -43.04 -38.52 -28.46
C LYS A 30 -42.10 -37.51 -27.81
N GLU A 31 -42.66 -36.73 -26.91
CA GLU A 31 -41.93 -35.95 -25.92
C GLU A 31 -40.99 -36.84 -25.12
N ASN A 32 -39.73 -36.40 -24.98
CA ASN A 32 -38.86 -36.92 -23.96
C ASN A 32 -38.29 -35.71 -23.20
N PRO A 33 -38.71 -35.47 -21.95
CA PRO A 33 -38.19 -34.43 -21.13
C PRO A 33 -37.00 -35.00 -20.38
N GLU A 34 -35.78 -34.58 -20.74
CA GLU A 34 -34.65 -34.63 -19.82
C GLU A 34 -33.41 -34.01 -20.47
N THR A 35 -33.38 -32.68 -20.46
CA THR A 35 -32.09 -31.99 -20.39
C THR A 35 -32.00 -31.45 -18.99
N ALA A 36 -31.71 -32.33 -18.04
CA ALA A 36 -31.26 -31.94 -16.72
C ALA A 36 -29.99 -31.09 -16.90
N GLY A 37 -30.13 -29.79 -16.65
CA GLY A 37 -28.99 -28.89 -16.55
C GLY A 37 -27.99 -29.51 -15.58
N LYS A 38 -26.80 -29.83 -16.06
CA LYS A 38 -25.64 -30.06 -15.21
C LYS A 38 -25.41 -28.78 -14.42
N THR A 39 -25.96 -28.73 -13.22
CA THR A 39 -25.48 -27.87 -12.16
C THR A 39 -24.03 -28.30 -11.95
N THR A 40 -23.10 -27.53 -12.46
CA THR A 40 -21.70 -27.63 -12.07
C THR A 40 -21.70 -27.40 -10.56
N GLU A 41 -21.55 -28.48 -9.78
CA GLU A 41 -21.24 -28.34 -8.35
C GLU A 41 -20.08 -27.38 -8.22
N ALA A 42 -20.31 -26.27 -7.57
CA ALA A 42 -19.25 -25.29 -7.31
C ALA A 42 -18.20 -26.03 -6.48
N VAL A 43 -17.00 -26.19 -7.04
CA VAL A 43 -15.88 -26.78 -6.32
C VAL A 43 -15.70 -25.99 -5.01
N GLU A 44 -15.85 -26.67 -3.88
CA GLU A 44 -15.70 -26.06 -2.57
C GLU A 44 -14.24 -25.62 -2.39
N GLU A 45 -14.04 -24.30 -2.36
CA GLU A 45 -12.71 -23.71 -2.12
C GLU A 45 -12.34 -23.95 -0.65
N LYS A 46 -11.19 -24.61 -0.39
CA LYS A 46 -10.74 -25.02 0.96
C LYS A 46 -9.49 -24.30 1.44
N GLU A 47 -8.87 -23.49 0.59
CA GLU A 47 -7.68 -22.72 0.94
C GLU A 47 -7.72 -21.31 0.35
N LEU A 48 -7.07 -20.37 1.03
CA LEU A 48 -6.87 -18.99 0.58
C LEU A 48 -5.38 -18.65 0.64
N ASN A 49 -4.86 -17.98 -0.38
CA ASN A 49 -3.48 -17.53 -0.46
C ASN A 49 -3.41 -16.02 -0.22
N LEU A 50 -2.78 -15.61 0.87
CA LEU A 50 -2.70 -14.23 1.34
C LEU A 50 -1.28 -13.68 1.21
N LEU A 51 -1.09 -12.59 0.43
CA LEU A 51 0.07 -11.72 0.53
C LEU A 51 -0.23 -10.55 1.48
N ALA A 52 0.63 -10.34 2.48
CA ALA A 52 0.38 -9.31 3.48
C ALA A 52 1.53 -8.30 3.58
N GLY A 53 1.19 -7.02 3.48
CA GLY A 53 2.10 -5.88 3.65
C GLY A 53 2.19 -5.35 5.08
N CYS A 54 1.47 -5.97 6.04
CA CYS A 54 1.48 -5.58 7.44
C CYS A 54 2.42 -6.45 8.28
N GLU A 55 2.59 -6.08 9.56
CA GLU A 55 3.45 -6.79 10.51
C GLU A 55 2.95 -8.21 10.79
N GLU A 56 3.89 -9.09 11.10
CA GLU A 56 3.64 -10.53 11.20
C GLU A 56 2.58 -10.91 12.23
N PRO A 57 2.55 -10.37 13.46
CA PRO A 57 1.52 -10.74 14.44
C PRO A 57 0.10 -10.40 13.96
N TYR A 58 -0.09 -9.22 13.36
CA TYR A 58 -1.39 -8.81 12.82
C TYR A 58 -1.81 -9.68 11.64
N ARG A 59 -0.91 -9.93 10.67
CA ARG A 59 -1.16 -10.84 9.55
C ARG A 59 -1.61 -12.22 10.05
N ASN A 60 -0.89 -12.77 11.03
CA ASN A 60 -1.20 -14.09 11.58
C ASN A 60 -2.59 -14.11 12.23
N ALA A 61 -2.91 -13.10 13.05
CA ALA A 61 -4.21 -12.99 13.69
C ALA A 61 -5.38 -12.90 12.68
N VAL A 62 -5.20 -12.12 11.61
CA VAL A 62 -6.19 -12.00 10.52
C VAL A 62 -6.39 -13.32 9.80
N ALA A 63 -5.28 -13.97 9.41
CA ALA A 63 -5.32 -15.25 8.72
C ALA A 63 -5.97 -16.36 9.57
N ASP A 64 -5.63 -16.44 10.86
CA ASP A 64 -6.18 -17.44 11.78
C ASP A 64 -7.67 -17.20 12.08
N ALA A 65 -8.09 -15.93 12.23
CA ALA A 65 -9.49 -15.59 12.42
C ALA A 65 -10.34 -15.93 11.19
N PHE A 66 -9.84 -15.64 9.98
CA PHE A 66 -10.50 -16.01 8.73
C PHE A 66 -10.57 -17.52 8.56
N ALA A 67 -9.46 -18.22 8.78
CA ALA A 67 -9.39 -19.69 8.70
C ALA A 67 -10.42 -20.35 9.63
N LYS A 68 -10.52 -19.89 10.87
CA LYS A 68 -11.49 -20.36 11.86
C LYS A 68 -12.94 -20.07 11.44
N LYS A 69 -13.22 -18.85 10.97
CA LYS A 69 -14.57 -18.39 10.62
C LYS A 69 -15.17 -19.17 9.46
N TYR A 70 -14.35 -19.48 8.46
CA TYR A 70 -14.81 -20.13 7.22
C TYR A 70 -14.41 -21.60 7.12
N ASN A 71 -13.75 -22.17 8.13
CA ASN A 71 -13.24 -23.53 8.18
C ASN A 71 -12.36 -23.88 6.95
N VAL A 72 -11.40 -23.02 6.66
CA VAL A 72 -10.49 -23.13 5.50
C VAL A 72 -9.03 -22.98 5.95
N LYS A 73 -8.10 -23.45 5.13
CA LYS A 73 -6.67 -23.18 5.30
C LYS A 73 -6.31 -21.80 4.75
N VAL A 74 -5.47 -21.03 5.44
CA VAL A 74 -4.92 -19.77 4.93
C VAL A 74 -3.40 -19.88 4.83
N ASN A 75 -2.89 -19.92 3.60
CA ASN A 75 -1.47 -19.77 3.32
C ASN A 75 -1.13 -18.27 3.34
N ARG A 76 -0.09 -17.88 4.05
CA ARG A 76 0.22 -16.46 4.28
C ARG A 76 1.71 -16.17 4.13
N ILE A 77 2.02 -15.12 3.36
CA ILE A 77 3.40 -14.66 3.14
C ILE A 77 3.43 -13.16 3.42
N ARG A 78 4.44 -12.71 4.18
CA ARG A 78 4.71 -11.29 4.37
C ARG A 78 5.67 -10.79 3.29
N LYS A 79 5.31 -9.65 2.67
CA LYS A 79 6.18 -8.90 1.77
C LYS A 79 5.98 -7.40 1.99
N SER A 80 6.95 -6.59 1.61
CA SER A 80 6.76 -5.15 1.54
C SER A 80 5.81 -4.79 0.39
N SER A 81 5.21 -3.59 0.45
CA SER A 81 4.29 -3.11 -0.59
C SER A 81 4.90 -3.16 -1.99
N GLY A 82 6.17 -2.74 -2.14
CA GLY A 82 6.87 -2.80 -3.43
C GLY A 82 7.15 -4.23 -3.90
N GLU A 83 7.47 -5.16 -2.99
CA GLU A 83 7.66 -6.57 -3.34
C GLU A 83 6.35 -7.25 -3.77
N ILE A 84 5.21 -6.87 -3.17
CA ILE A 84 3.88 -7.34 -3.58
C ILE A 84 3.57 -6.87 -5.00
N GLN A 85 3.78 -5.58 -5.26
CA GLN A 85 3.59 -4.99 -6.58
C GLN A 85 4.43 -5.72 -7.63
N SER A 86 5.75 -5.75 -7.47
CA SER A 86 6.66 -6.39 -8.42
C SER A 86 6.37 -7.88 -8.63
N GLN A 87 5.90 -8.58 -7.60
CA GLN A 87 5.51 -9.98 -7.74
C GLN A 87 4.30 -10.14 -8.65
N LEU A 88 3.23 -9.38 -8.43
CA LEU A 88 1.99 -9.50 -9.23
C LEU A 88 2.18 -8.99 -10.66
N GLU A 89 3.01 -7.97 -10.87
CA GLU A 89 3.43 -7.53 -12.21
C GLU A 89 4.15 -8.66 -12.97
N ASN A 90 5.11 -9.33 -12.31
CA ASN A 90 5.83 -10.47 -12.91
C ASN A 90 4.92 -11.69 -13.15
N GLU A 91 3.94 -11.93 -12.30
CA GLU A 91 2.96 -13.02 -12.43
C GLU A 91 1.91 -12.75 -13.50
N ASN A 92 1.74 -11.51 -13.93
CA ASN A 92 0.98 -11.05 -15.09
C ASN A 92 -0.39 -11.73 -15.27
N GLY A 93 -1.26 -11.63 -14.26
CA GLY A 93 -2.62 -12.18 -14.28
C GLY A 93 -2.75 -13.68 -13.95
N ASN A 94 -1.65 -14.35 -13.56
CA ASN A 94 -1.67 -15.70 -12.99
C ASN A 94 -1.10 -15.67 -11.56
N PRO A 95 -1.78 -15.02 -10.62
CA PRO A 95 -1.24 -14.72 -9.32
C PRO A 95 -1.03 -15.98 -8.46
N SER A 96 0.04 -15.97 -7.66
CA SER A 96 0.29 -16.98 -6.63
C SER A 96 -0.52 -16.73 -5.36
N CYS A 97 -1.19 -15.56 -5.25
CA CYS A 97 -2.11 -15.23 -4.15
C CYS A 97 -3.52 -15.00 -4.66
N ASP A 98 -4.48 -15.09 -3.74
CA ASP A 98 -5.88 -14.76 -3.99
C ASP A 98 -6.20 -13.32 -3.56
N VAL A 99 -5.59 -12.88 -2.45
CA VAL A 99 -5.84 -11.58 -1.83
C VAL A 99 -4.56 -10.92 -1.34
N ILE A 100 -4.60 -9.58 -1.33
CA ILE A 100 -3.59 -8.72 -0.73
C ILE A 100 -4.19 -8.05 0.50
N PHE A 101 -3.41 -7.89 1.59
CA PHE A 101 -3.85 -7.26 2.83
C PHE A 101 -2.77 -6.38 3.45
N GLY A 102 -3.07 -5.11 3.70
CA GLY A 102 -2.15 -4.14 4.30
C GLY A 102 -1.13 -3.56 3.32
N GLY A 103 -0.20 -2.80 3.85
CA GLY A 103 0.74 -2.00 3.06
C GLY A 103 0.17 -0.62 2.71
N THR A 104 0.73 0.04 1.70
CA THR A 104 0.32 1.36 1.21
C THR A 104 -0.55 1.25 -0.03
N THR A 105 -1.37 2.25 -0.35
CA THR A 105 -2.28 2.24 -1.50
C THR A 105 -1.58 2.43 -2.86
N ASP A 106 -0.36 2.96 -2.91
CA ASP A 106 0.35 3.17 -4.18
C ASP A 106 0.47 1.89 -5.03
N PRO A 107 0.90 0.73 -4.47
CA PRO A 107 0.91 -0.53 -5.21
C PRO A 107 -0.46 -0.98 -5.69
N TYR A 108 -1.52 -0.75 -4.91
CA TYR A 108 -2.87 -1.11 -5.31
C TYR A 108 -3.35 -0.29 -6.51
N ASN A 109 -3.03 1.00 -6.53
CA ASN A 109 -3.33 1.87 -7.67
C ASN A 109 -2.54 1.47 -8.92
N ALA A 110 -1.25 1.15 -8.78
CA ALA A 110 -0.43 0.66 -9.89
C ALA A 110 -1.01 -0.65 -10.46
N LEU A 111 -1.25 -1.65 -9.61
CA LEU A 111 -1.83 -2.93 -10.00
C LEU A 111 -3.24 -2.80 -10.62
N LYS A 112 -4.07 -1.87 -10.13
CA LYS A 112 -5.36 -1.54 -10.76
C LYS A 112 -5.16 -1.03 -12.18
N ASN A 113 -4.26 -0.07 -12.38
CA ASN A 113 -4.00 0.55 -13.68
C ASN A 113 -3.49 -0.48 -14.72
N GLU A 114 -2.74 -1.47 -14.27
CA GLU A 114 -2.27 -2.60 -15.08
C GLU A 114 -3.30 -3.72 -15.26
N GLY A 115 -4.49 -3.59 -14.67
CA GLY A 115 -5.55 -4.60 -14.76
C GLY A 115 -5.27 -5.88 -13.97
N LEU A 116 -4.41 -5.81 -12.94
CA LEU A 116 -3.97 -6.93 -12.12
C LEU A 116 -4.78 -7.10 -10.81
N LEU A 117 -5.80 -6.27 -10.59
CA LEU A 117 -6.78 -6.43 -9.51
C LEU A 117 -8.16 -6.82 -10.04
N GLU A 118 -8.95 -7.48 -9.21
CA GLU A 118 -10.35 -7.81 -9.50
C GLU A 118 -11.30 -6.84 -8.80
N LYS A 119 -12.28 -6.36 -9.55
CA LYS A 119 -13.35 -5.51 -9.03
C LYS A 119 -14.33 -6.33 -8.19
N TYR A 120 -14.56 -5.89 -6.95
CA TYR A 120 -15.55 -6.50 -6.06
C TYR A 120 -16.12 -5.47 -5.09
N LYS A 121 -17.45 -5.29 -5.07
CA LYS A 121 -18.10 -4.42 -4.09
C LYS A 121 -18.28 -5.17 -2.78
N SER A 122 -17.56 -4.74 -1.74
CA SER A 122 -17.68 -5.31 -0.40
C SER A 122 -19.08 -5.09 0.19
N ALA A 123 -19.54 -6.05 0.98
CA ALA A 123 -20.77 -5.92 1.77
C ALA A 123 -20.67 -4.77 2.80
N ASN A 124 -19.45 -4.33 3.15
CA ASN A 124 -19.19 -3.25 4.11
C ASN A 124 -18.77 -1.92 3.42
N ASP A 125 -19.02 -1.75 2.13
CA ASP A 125 -18.60 -0.58 1.35
C ASP A 125 -19.04 0.76 1.97
N ASP A 126 -20.24 0.82 2.55
CA ASP A 126 -20.83 1.99 3.21
C ASP A 126 -20.24 2.28 4.60
N GLN A 127 -19.52 1.33 5.20
CA GLN A 127 -18.86 1.47 6.49
C GLN A 127 -17.50 2.18 6.37
N ILE A 128 -16.93 2.31 5.18
CA ILE A 128 -15.71 3.08 4.97
C ILE A 128 -16.00 4.56 5.23
N GLU A 129 -15.18 5.18 6.10
CA GLU A 129 -15.43 6.51 6.67
C GLU A 129 -15.41 7.62 5.61
N ASP A 130 -14.49 7.53 4.63
CA ASP A 130 -14.23 8.54 3.63
C ASP A 130 -14.02 7.92 2.24
N ALA A 131 -14.43 8.62 1.19
CA ALA A 131 -14.26 8.19 -0.20
C ALA A 131 -12.79 7.99 -0.59
N HIS A 132 -11.85 8.76 0.00
CA HIS A 132 -10.42 8.59 -0.22
C HIS A 132 -9.83 7.32 0.39
N PHE A 133 -10.59 6.59 1.23
CA PHE A 133 -10.17 5.35 1.84
C PHE A 133 -10.64 4.11 1.08
N LYS A 134 -11.14 4.26 -0.13
CA LYS A 134 -11.46 3.16 -1.04
C LYS A 134 -11.34 3.59 -2.49
N ASP A 135 -11.14 2.61 -3.36
CA ASP A 135 -11.23 2.87 -4.80
C ASP A 135 -12.67 3.09 -5.25
N ALA A 136 -12.92 4.13 -6.05
CA ALA A 136 -14.25 4.47 -6.56
C ALA A 136 -14.89 3.35 -7.40
N ASP A 137 -14.06 2.52 -8.05
CA ASP A 137 -14.50 1.38 -8.86
C ASP A 137 -14.48 0.05 -8.11
N HIS A 138 -14.20 0.05 -6.78
CA HIS A 138 -14.19 -1.13 -5.91
C HIS A 138 -13.07 -2.15 -6.21
N TYR A 139 -11.89 -1.71 -6.62
CA TYR A 139 -10.72 -2.58 -6.78
C TYR A 139 -9.97 -2.80 -5.47
N TRP A 140 -10.00 -1.85 -4.54
CA TRP A 140 -9.40 -1.96 -3.21
C TRP A 140 -10.19 -1.19 -2.15
N TYR A 141 -10.02 -1.59 -0.89
CA TYR A 141 -10.63 -1.00 0.29
C TYR A 141 -9.58 -0.71 1.34
N GLY A 142 -9.61 0.50 1.91
CA GLY A 142 -8.83 0.86 3.07
C GLY A 142 -9.30 0.09 4.31
N ILE A 143 -8.34 -0.26 5.15
CA ILE A 143 -8.56 -0.98 6.41
C ILE A 143 -8.03 -0.19 7.60
N TYR A 144 -7.00 0.63 7.39
CA TYR A 144 -6.43 1.54 8.38
C TYR A 144 -5.72 2.70 7.70
N LYS A 145 -5.36 3.72 8.50
CA LYS A 145 -4.46 4.81 8.08
C LYS A 145 -3.27 4.95 9.02
N GLY A 146 -2.10 5.19 8.44
CA GLY A 146 -0.87 5.50 9.15
C GLY A 146 -0.54 6.98 9.02
N ILE A 147 -0.31 7.67 10.13
CA ILE A 147 0.03 9.10 10.16
C ILE A 147 1.55 9.25 10.21
N LEU A 148 2.12 10.08 9.32
CA LEU A 148 3.52 10.47 9.41
C LEU A 148 3.77 11.34 10.65
N GLY A 149 4.92 11.13 11.29
CA GLY A 149 5.32 11.91 12.45
C GLY A 149 6.77 11.74 12.81
N PHE A 150 7.14 12.43 13.88
CA PHE A 150 8.49 12.42 14.45
C PHE A 150 8.52 11.58 15.71
N ARG A 151 9.70 11.07 16.00
CA ARG A 151 10.04 10.39 17.25
C ARG A 151 11.45 10.75 17.65
N TRP A 152 11.71 10.69 18.95
CA TRP A 152 13.03 11.00 19.49
C TRP A 152 13.28 10.24 20.78
N ASN A 153 14.57 10.01 21.06
CA ASN A 153 15.01 9.54 22.36
C ASN A 153 15.13 10.72 23.31
N LYS A 154 14.26 10.80 24.32
CA LYS A 154 14.17 11.94 25.26
C LYS A 154 15.46 12.15 26.05
N GLU A 155 16.13 11.05 26.46
CA GLU A 155 17.36 11.11 27.24
C GLU A 155 18.48 11.68 26.40
N LYS A 156 18.66 11.17 25.17
CA LYS A 156 19.67 11.66 24.23
C LYS A 156 19.44 13.12 23.82
N LEU A 157 18.20 13.54 23.57
CA LEU A 157 17.93 14.96 23.30
C LEU A 157 18.34 15.84 24.50
N LYS A 158 18.02 15.39 25.73
CA LYS A 158 18.40 16.12 26.93
C LYS A 158 19.91 16.18 27.13
N GLU A 159 20.63 15.07 26.94
CA GLU A 159 22.10 14.99 27.01
C GLU A 159 22.77 15.94 26.01
N LEU A 160 22.20 16.06 24.80
CA LEU A 160 22.71 16.92 23.73
C LEU A 160 22.24 18.39 23.85
N GLY A 161 21.35 18.69 24.79
CA GLY A 161 20.75 20.03 24.93
C GLY A 161 19.86 20.43 23.75
N LEU A 162 19.31 19.45 23.01
CA LEU A 162 18.49 19.67 21.85
C LEU A 162 17.01 19.77 22.21
N LYS A 163 16.26 20.57 21.44
CA LYS A 163 14.80 20.67 21.55
C LYS A 163 14.11 19.51 20.82
N GLU A 164 12.91 19.21 21.22
CA GLU A 164 12.03 18.26 20.52
C GLU A 164 11.57 18.88 19.18
N PRO A 165 11.66 18.15 18.05
CA PRO A 165 11.16 18.65 16.77
C PRO A 165 9.61 18.68 16.79
N SER A 166 9.02 19.74 16.25
CA SER A 166 7.57 19.95 16.20
C SER A 166 7.01 20.28 14.81
N THR A 167 7.88 20.74 13.90
CA THR A 167 7.54 21.08 12.52
C THR A 167 8.50 20.40 11.54
N TRP A 168 8.09 20.28 10.28
CA TRP A 168 8.99 19.77 9.25
C TRP A 168 10.26 20.61 9.12
N ASP A 169 10.17 21.92 9.25
CA ASP A 169 11.33 22.82 9.14
C ASP A 169 12.29 22.71 10.33
N ASP A 170 11.85 22.18 11.47
CA ASP A 170 12.78 21.87 12.56
C ASP A 170 13.84 20.85 12.13
N LEU A 171 13.46 19.85 11.30
CA LEU A 171 14.37 18.77 10.90
C LEU A 171 15.57 19.23 10.07
N ILE A 172 15.53 20.43 9.48
CA ILE A 172 16.64 20.99 8.70
C ILE A 172 17.51 21.99 9.48
N LYS A 173 17.22 22.19 10.77
CA LYS A 173 18.05 23.06 11.62
C LYS A 173 19.44 22.46 11.83
N PRO A 174 20.52 23.29 11.80
CA PRO A 174 21.89 22.79 11.91
C PRO A 174 22.20 22.04 13.20
N GLU A 175 21.46 22.33 14.29
CA GLU A 175 21.62 21.66 15.59
C GLU A 175 21.31 20.17 15.55
N TYR A 176 20.55 19.70 14.56
CA TYR A 176 20.25 18.27 14.38
C TYR A 176 21.23 17.53 13.46
N SER A 177 22.39 18.15 13.15
CA SER A 177 23.39 17.56 12.25
C SER A 177 23.78 16.15 12.67
N LYS A 178 23.51 15.16 11.79
CA LYS A 178 23.79 13.72 11.99
C LYS A 178 23.02 13.05 13.13
N TYR A 179 21.86 13.59 13.50
CA TYR A 179 20.99 12.98 14.52
C TYR A 179 19.69 12.37 13.98
N ILE A 180 19.36 12.58 12.70
CA ILE A 180 18.11 12.15 12.10
C ILE A 180 18.27 10.85 11.35
N THR A 181 17.30 9.93 11.49
CA THR A 181 17.16 8.71 10.69
C THR A 181 15.76 8.62 10.08
N TRP A 182 15.67 8.14 8.84
CA TRP A 182 14.43 7.86 8.15
C TRP A 182 14.67 6.82 7.04
N SER A 183 13.62 6.29 6.44
CA SER A 183 13.78 5.26 5.43
C SER A 183 14.19 5.81 4.06
N HIS A 184 14.78 4.96 3.23
CA HIS A 184 15.19 5.34 1.87
C HIS A 184 13.99 5.23 0.91
N PRO A 185 13.74 6.22 0.02
CA PRO A 185 12.54 6.25 -0.83
C PRO A 185 12.52 5.18 -1.94
N GLU A 186 13.68 4.62 -2.31
CA GLU A 186 13.71 3.49 -3.25
C GLU A 186 13.32 2.16 -2.59
N THR A 187 13.32 2.07 -1.25
CA THR A 187 13.07 0.80 -0.54
C THR A 187 11.83 0.80 0.34
N ALA A 188 11.29 1.98 0.69
CA ALA A 188 10.19 2.11 1.63
C ALA A 188 9.11 3.09 1.19
N GLY A 189 7.84 2.63 1.20
CA GLY A 189 6.67 3.47 0.93
C GLY A 189 6.54 4.65 1.90
N THR A 190 6.91 4.45 3.17
CA THR A 190 6.96 5.52 4.18
C THR A 190 7.80 6.71 3.72
N ALA A 191 8.97 6.46 3.12
CA ALA A 191 9.84 7.53 2.64
C ALA A 191 9.28 8.21 1.37
N LYS A 192 8.61 7.46 0.49
CA LYS A 192 7.89 8.05 -0.65
C LYS A 192 6.81 9.02 -0.16
N LEU A 193 6.07 8.64 0.88
CA LEU A 193 5.08 9.53 1.48
C LEU A 193 5.74 10.77 2.12
N VAL A 194 6.91 10.66 2.76
CA VAL A 194 7.68 11.82 3.25
C VAL A 194 8.05 12.75 2.09
N ILE A 195 8.51 12.21 0.96
CA ILE A 195 8.84 13.01 -0.22
C ILE A 195 7.61 13.77 -0.72
N ASN A 196 6.51 13.07 -0.98
CA ASN A 196 5.28 13.68 -1.46
C ASN A 196 4.77 14.77 -0.49
N THR A 197 4.82 14.50 0.82
CA THR A 197 4.44 15.46 1.87
C THR A 197 5.23 16.76 1.74
N ILE A 198 6.56 16.67 1.66
CA ILE A 198 7.42 17.82 1.58
C ILE A 198 7.27 18.55 0.24
N VAL A 199 7.14 17.81 -0.87
CA VAL A 199 6.92 18.42 -2.19
C VAL A 199 5.62 19.24 -2.18
N GLN A 200 4.51 18.66 -1.79
CA GLN A 200 3.23 19.35 -1.77
C GLN A 200 3.21 20.55 -0.81
N LYS A 201 3.81 20.40 0.39
CA LYS A 201 3.95 21.51 1.34
C LYS A 201 4.82 22.66 0.79
N LYS A 202 5.98 22.34 0.23
CA LYS A 202 6.96 23.36 -0.21
C LYS A 202 6.59 24.01 -1.53
N ALA A 203 5.83 23.31 -2.39
CA ALA A 203 5.31 23.88 -3.63
C ALA A 203 4.25 24.97 -3.38
N ALA A 204 3.57 24.95 -2.23
CA ALA A 204 2.50 25.92 -1.89
C ALA A 204 1.46 26.08 -3.02
N GLY A 205 1.06 24.97 -3.63
CA GLY A 205 0.09 24.92 -4.72
C GLY A 205 0.66 25.18 -6.12
N LYS A 206 1.94 25.59 -6.24
CA LYS A 206 2.56 25.83 -7.55
C LYS A 206 2.79 24.50 -8.28
N LYS A 207 2.29 24.41 -9.53
CA LYS A 207 2.50 23.26 -10.41
C LYS A 207 3.35 23.66 -11.63
N VAL A 208 4.06 22.66 -12.17
CA VAL A 208 4.89 22.74 -13.37
C VAL A 208 4.55 21.59 -14.30
N THR A 209 4.89 21.73 -15.58
CA THR A 209 4.79 20.64 -16.56
C THR A 209 6.16 20.04 -16.76
N TYR A 210 6.26 18.71 -16.73
CA TYR A 210 7.45 17.98 -17.15
C TYR A 210 7.07 16.94 -18.20
N THR A 211 8.06 16.47 -18.96
CA THR A 211 7.86 15.37 -19.91
C THR A 211 8.31 14.06 -19.24
N ASN A 212 7.40 13.09 -19.13
CA ASN A 212 7.71 11.78 -18.56
C ASN A 212 8.53 10.91 -19.53
N ASP A 213 8.92 9.70 -19.12
CA ASP A 213 9.72 8.78 -19.92
C ASP A 213 9.00 8.29 -21.20
N ASP A 214 7.66 8.36 -21.22
CA ASP A 214 6.83 8.03 -22.38
C ASP A 214 6.68 9.22 -23.36
N GLY A 215 7.27 10.38 -23.06
CA GLY A 215 7.22 11.58 -23.87
C GLY A 215 5.95 12.42 -23.69
N GLU A 216 5.16 12.14 -22.65
CA GLU A 216 3.92 12.85 -22.34
C GLU A 216 4.17 14.04 -21.39
N ASN A 217 3.42 15.12 -21.60
CA ASN A 217 3.45 16.27 -20.71
C ASN A 217 2.55 16.03 -19.50
N VAL A 218 3.18 15.97 -18.33
CA VAL A 218 2.50 15.70 -17.05
C VAL A 218 2.58 16.92 -16.13
N GLN A 219 1.49 17.21 -15.44
CA GLN A 219 1.45 18.23 -14.39
C GLN A 219 1.92 17.66 -13.06
N ALA A 220 2.82 18.35 -12.38
CA ALA A 220 3.35 18.01 -11.07
C ALA A 220 3.48 19.24 -10.18
N TYR A 221 3.58 19.08 -8.87
CA TYR A 221 4.00 20.17 -8.00
C TYR A 221 5.46 20.57 -8.29
N ASP A 222 5.76 21.88 -8.21
CA ASP A 222 7.14 22.38 -8.31
C ASP A 222 7.96 21.92 -7.10
N ASP A 223 8.82 20.95 -7.33
CA ASP A 223 9.61 20.30 -6.28
C ASP A 223 10.93 21.04 -5.97
N THR A 224 11.19 22.18 -6.61
CA THR A 224 12.47 22.91 -6.46
C THR A 224 12.78 23.26 -5.00
N ALA A 225 11.81 23.77 -4.25
CA ALA A 225 11.97 24.08 -2.84
C ALA A 225 12.13 22.82 -1.99
N ALA A 226 11.44 21.74 -2.35
CA ALA A 226 11.54 20.44 -1.68
C ALA A 226 12.93 19.81 -1.88
N ARG A 227 13.50 19.88 -3.08
CA ARG A 227 14.88 19.42 -3.32
C ARG A 227 15.89 20.14 -2.45
N ASN A 228 15.76 21.44 -2.27
CA ASN A 228 16.64 22.20 -1.36
C ASN A 228 16.43 21.78 0.10
N TYR A 229 15.18 21.59 0.54
CA TYR A 229 14.87 21.04 1.86
C TYR A 229 15.53 19.67 2.08
N PHE A 230 15.47 18.77 1.12
CA PHE A 230 16.07 17.44 1.24
C PHE A 230 17.60 17.47 1.25
N LYS A 231 18.25 18.42 0.59
CA LYS A 231 19.69 18.62 0.72
C LYS A 231 20.07 19.00 2.15
N GLU A 232 19.31 19.89 2.78
CA GLU A 232 19.53 20.27 4.18
C GLU A 232 19.20 19.11 5.14
N LEU A 233 18.08 18.42 4.94
CA LEU A 233 17.73 17.24 5.72
C LEU A 233 18.79 16.14 5.63
N ASN A 234 19.40 15.96 4.47
CA ASN A 234 20.48 14.98 4.28
C ASN A 234 21.73 15.31 5.11
N LYS A 235 22.07 16.61 5.31
CA LYS A 235 23.15 17.01 6.22
C LYS A 235 22.87 16.54 7.65
N ASN A 236 21.61 16.55 8.06
CA ASN A 236 21.15 16.15 9.37
C ASN A 236 20.90 14.64 9.48
N THR A 237 20.81 13.94 8.35
CA THR A 237 20.57 12.49 8.29
C THR A 237 21.87 11.73 8.58
N VAL A 238 21.83 10.85 9.59
CA VAL A 238 22.94 9.94 9.92
C VAL A 238 22.80 8.61 9.20
N ASN A 239 21.56 8.16 8.97
CA ASN A 239 21.28 6.85 8.38
C ASN A 239 19.96 6.85 7.62
N TYR A 240 19.91 6.07 6.53
CA TYR A 240 18.71 5.71 5.80
C TYR A 240 18.40 4.24 6.06
N THR A 241 17.22 3.94 6.63
CA THR A 241 16.80 2.56 6.87
C THR A 241 16.16 1.94 5.63
N LYS A 242 16.21 0.62 5.49
CA LYS A 242 15.57 -0.11 4.39
C LYS A 242 14.04 -0.09 4.49
N SER A 243 13.49 -0.13 5.71
CA SER A 243 12.05 -0.14 5.98
C SER A 243 11.59 1.07 6.77
N GLY A 244 10.32 1.47 6.63
CA GLY A 244 9.73 2.59 7.36
C GLY A 244 9.80 2.45 8.89
N SER A 245 9.61 1.24 9.42
CA SER A 245 9.68 0.96 10.86
C SER A 245 11.10 0.96 11.43
N GLY A 246 12.14 0.89 10.57
CA GLY A 246 13.55 0.88 10.99
C GLY A 246 13.94 2.07 11.84
N ALA A 247 13.50 3.26 11.46
CA ALA A 247 13.77 4.50 12.22
C ALA A 247 13.20 4.45 13.64
N SER A 248 11.99 3.89 13.83
CA SER A 248 11.38 3.73 15.16
C SER A 248 12.19 2.79 16.05
N LYS A 249 12.68 1.69 15.48
CA LYS A 249 13.52 0.72 16.18
C LYS A 249 14.83 1.37 16.63
N MET A 250 15.54 2.05 15.73
CA MET A 250 16.85 2.68 16.03
C MET A 250 16.74 3.78 17.11
N VAL A 251 15.65 4.55 17.11
CA VAL A 251 15.40 5.52 18.19
C VAL A 251 15.08 4.80 19.50
N GLY A 252 14.30 3.71 19.45
CA GLY A 252 13.96 2.91 20.63
C GLY A 252 15.18 2.29 21.29
N THR A 253 16.09 1.70 20.52
CA THR A 253 17.34 1.11 21.02
C THR A 253 18.40 2.16 21.40
N GLY A 254 18.16 3.44 21.05
CA GLY A 254 19.12 4.52 21.27
C GLY A 254 20.26 4.57 20.25
N GLU A 255 20.17 3.85 19.14
CA GLU A 255 21.15 3.94 18.04
C GLU A 255 21.07 5.30 17.32
N CYS A 256 19.86 5.90 17.27
CA CYS A 256 19.65 7.22 16.69
C CYS A 256 18.88 8.12 17.68
N VAL A 257 18.99 9.44 17.46
CA VAL A 257 18.38 10.45 18.35
C VAL A 257 16.96 10.78 17.90
N ILE A 258 16.78 11.09 16.62
CA ILE A 258 15.51 11.52 16.02
C ILE A 258 15.18 10.59 14.85
N GLY A 259 13.90 10.29 14.67
CA GLY A 259 13.42 9.50 13.54
C GLY A 259 12.19 10.11 12.87
N VAL A 260 12.00 9.83 11.57
CA VAL A 260 10.82 10.18 10.80
C VAL A 260 10.17 8.92 10.25
N GLY A 261 8.84 8.84 10.32
CA GLY A 261 8.04 7.71 9.80
C GLY A 261 6.66 7.66 10.45
N PHE A 262 6.00 6.51 10.44
CA PHE A 262 4.64 6.40 10.96
C PHE A 262 4.55 6.39 12.50
N LEU A 263 3.54 7.06 13.03
CA LEU A 263 3.29 7.10 14.48
C LEU A 263 2.95 5.73 15.05
N HIS A 264 2.27 4.86 14.31
CA HIS A 264 1.94 3.52 14.79
C HIS A 264 3.19 2.66 15.04
N ASP A 265 4.26 2.83 14.25
CA ASP A 265 5.53 2.13 14.48
C ASP A 265 6.17 2.53 15.80
N VAL A 266 6.11 3.81 16.17
CA VAL A 266 6.66 4.27 17.44
C VAL A 266 5.77 3.88 18.61
N ILE A 267 4.45 3.85 18.44
CA ILE A 267 3.52 3.34 19.46
C ILE A 267 3.85 1.88 19.77
N TYR A 268 4.11 1.07 18.75
CA TYR A 268 4.56 -0.32 18.91
C TYR A 268 5.85 -0.43 19.75
N GLN A 269 6.85 0.43 19.49
CA GLN A 269 8.08 0.44 20.27
C GLN A 269 7.83 0.80 21.75
N ILE A 270 6.88 1.68 22.02
CA ILE A 270 6.55 2.10 23.39
C ILE A 270 5.73 1.02 24.11
N VAL A 271 4.68 0.50 23.49
CA VAL A 271 3.70 -0.40 24.12
C VAL A 271 4.23 -1.84 24.21
N ASP A 272 4.71 -2.39 23.09
CA ASP A 272 5.09 -3.81 23.02
C ASP A 272 6.57 -4.05 23.34
N LYS A 273 7.45 -3.09 23.02
CA LYS A 273 8.90 -3.21 23.32
C LYS A 273 9.33 -2.53 24.62
N GLY A 274 8.43 -1.75 25.23
CA GLY A 274 8.68 -1.11 26.51
C GLY A 274 9.62 0.10 26.49
N TYR A 275 9.93 0.68 25.34
CA TYR A 275 10.82 1.85 25.22
C TYR A 275 10.10 3.15 25.63
N LYS A 276 9.90 3.36 26.96
CA LYS A 276 9.18 4.50 27.52
C LYS A 276 9.87 5.85 27.34
N THR A 277 11.14 5.84 27.03
CA THR A 277 11.97 7.06 26.78
C THR A 277 11.73 7.70 25.42
N ILE A 278 10.91 7.09 24.54
CA ILE A 278 10.60 7.66 23.25
C ILE A 278 9.56 8.76 23.38
N GLY A 279 9.91 9.98 22.90
CA GLY A 279 8.97 11.04 22.58
C GLY A 279 8.45 10.93 21.14
N ARG A 280 7.27 11.46 20.89
CA ARG A 280 6.66 11.47 19.55
C ARG A 280 5.69 12.62 19.34
N CYS A 281 5.53 13.08 18.12
CA CYS A 281 4.46 13.99 17.71
C CYS A 281 4.11 13.81 16.23
N ALA A 282 2.89 14.21 15.84
CA ALA A 282 2.63 14.62 14.49
C ALA A 282 3.17 16.06 14.30
N PRO A 283 3.69 16.42 13.10
CA PRO A 283 4.10 17.79 12.81
C PRO A 283 2.94 18.78 13.00
N SER A 284 3.17 19.82 13.80
CA SER A 284 2.14 20.84 14.12
C SER A 284 1.78 21.74 12.94
N ASP A 285 2.65 21.80 11.94
CA ASP A 285 2.45 22.50 10.68
C ASP A 285 1.76 21.64 9.61
N GLY A 286 1.17 20.52 10.02
CA GLY A 286 0.42 19.59 9.18
C GLY A 286 1.27 18.46 8.59
N THR A 287 0.65 17.29 8.49
CA THR A 287 1.29 16.07 7.97
C THR A 287 0.34 15.30 7.07
N SER A 288 0.90 14.37 6.30
CA SER A 288 0.12 13.44 5.49
C SER A 288 -0.09 12.09 6.21
N PHE A 289 -0.88 11.26 5.58
CA PHE A 289 -1.15 9.90 6.03
C PHE A 289 -1.15 8.95 4.83
N GLU A 290 -0.92 7.67 5.09
CA GLU A 290 -1.17 6.59 4.14
C GLU A 290 -2.44 5.84 4.52
N VAL A 291 -3.00 5.14 3.54
CA VAL A 291 -4.09 4.18 3.74
C VAL A 291 -3.52 2.78 3.46
N GLY A 292 -3.69 1.87 4.41
CA GLY A 292 -3.42 0.46 4.18
C GLY A 292 -4.68 -0.21 3.66
N ALA A 293 -4.55 -1.04 2.63
CA ALA A 293 -5.69 -1.55 1.88
C ALA A 293 -5.75 -3.07 1.79
N THR A 294 -6.85 -3.56 1.23
CA THR A 294 -7.06 -4.96 0.84
C THR A 294 -7.67 -5.03 -0.56
N ALA A 295 -7.30 -6.04 -1.34
CA ALA A 295 -7.78 -6.26 -2.70
C ALA A 295 -7.76 -7.74 -3.09
N ILE A 296 -8.51 -8.08 -4.15
CA ILE A 296 -8.45 -9.38 -4.81
C ILE A 296 -7.48 -9.30 -5.99
N ALA A 297 -6.55 -10.23 -6.09
CA ALA A 297 -5.67 -10.35 -7.23
C ALA A 297 -6.45 -10.84 -8.47
N LYS A 298 -6.18 -10.24 -9.64
CA LYS A 298 -6.80 -10.67 -10.91
C LYS A 298 -6.33 -12.07 -11.27
N GLY A 299 -7.27 -12.99 -11.48
CA GLY A 299 -6.94 -14.39 -11.73
C GLY A 299 -6.80 -15.24 -10.47
N ALA A 300 -7.24 -14.75 -9.31
CA ALA A 300 -7.32 -15.50 -8.05
C ALA A 300 -7.98 -16.86 -8.24
N LYS A 301 -7.32 -17.92 -7.74
CA LYS A 301 -7.79 -19.31 -7.91
C LYS A 301 -8.97 -19.63 -7.00
N ASN A 302 -8.99 -19.04 -5.80
CA ASN A 302 -10.04 -19.23 -4.78
C ASN A 302 -10.89 -17.97 -4.67
N ARG A 303 -11.54 -17.62 -5.78
CA ARG A 303 -12.25 -16.35 -5.98
C ARG A 303 -13.40 -16.11 -5.00
N ASN A 304 -14.15 -17.16 -4.63
CA ASN A 304 -15.26 -17.01 -3.69
C ASN A 304 -14.76 -16.78 -2.27
N LEU A 305 -13.68 -17.46 -1.86
CA LEU A 305 -13.01 -17.19 -0.60
C LEU A 305 -12.36 -15.81 -0.60
N ALA A 306 -11.78 -15.37 -1.71
CA ALA A 306 -11.23 -14.01 -1.84
C ALA A 306 -12.30 -12.93 -1.61
N LYS A 307 -13.51 -13.07 -2.15
CA LYS A 307 -14.63 -12.16 -1.88
C LYS A 307 -15.05 -12.17 -0.41
N LYS A 308 -15.19 -13.36 0.19
CA LYS A 308 -15.45 -13.49 1.64
C LYS A 308 -14.33 -12.84 2.47
N PHE A 309 -13.09 -12.91 2.01
CA PHE A 309 -11.97 -12.26 2.68
C PHE A 309 -12.08 -10.73 2.61
N ILE A 310 -12.46 -10.14 1.48
CA ILE A 310 -12.68 -8.69 1.41
C ILE A 310 -13.79 -8.25 2.37
N ASP A 311 -14.92 -8.95 2.42
CA ASP A 311 -16.00 -8.64 3.37
C ASP A 311 -15.54 -8.77 4.83
N PHE A 312 -14.73 -9.79 5.13
CA PHE A 312 -14.13 -9.95 6.45
C PHE A 312 -13.10 -8.85 6.74
N ALA A 313 -12.19 -8.56 5.80
CA ALA A 313 -11.12 -7.57 5.96
C ALA A 313 -11.65 -6.14 6.20
N THR A 314 -12.83 -5.83 5.64
CA THR A 314 -13.53 -4.55 5.82
C THR A 314 -14.55 -4.56 6.96
N SER A 315 -14.44 -5.50 7.89
CA SER A 315 -15.32 -5.58 9.08
C SER A 315 -14.57 -5.20 10.36
N PRO A 316 -15.28 -4.69 11.40
CA PRO A 316 -14.69 -4.46 12.73
C PRO A 316 -14.00 -5.70 13.31
N GLU A 317 -14.57 -6.88 13.09
CA GLU A 317 -14.00 -8.16 13.53
C GLU A 317 -12.55 -8.35 13.08
N CYS A 318 -12.23 -7.95 11.85
CA CYS A 318 -10.88 -8.06 11.30
C CYS A 318 -9.98 -6.90 11.71
N VAL A 319 -10.42 -5.65 11.46
CA VAL A 319 -9.52 -4.50 11.65
C VAL A 319 -9.15 -4.25 13.11
N GLU A 320 -10.04 -4.60 14.06
CA GLU A 320 -9.78 -4.49 15.50
C GLU A 320 -8.77 -5.53 16.02
N LEU A 321 -8.45 -6.57 15.26
CA LEU A 321 -7.37 -7.51 15.59
C LEU A 321 -6.01 -6.81 15.63
N GLY A 322 -5.84 -5.72 14.87
CA GLY A 322 -4.58 -5.00 14.77
C GLY A 322 -4.05 -4.57 16.13
N ALA A 323 -4.85 -3.87 16.93
CA ALA A 323 -4.44 -3.34 18.22
C ALA A 323 -4.00 -4.41 19.22
N LYS A 324 -4.58 -5.60 19.14
CA LYS A 324 -4.24 -6.75 20.01
C LYS A 324 -2.96 -7.45 19.55
N ASN A 325 -2.48 -7.12 18.36
CA ASN A 325 -1.36 -7.76 17.69
C ASN A 325 -0.29 -6.76 17.23
N GLY A 326 -0.11 -5.68 17.99
CA GLY A 326 0.97 -4.72 17.79
C GLY A 326 0.80 -3.75 16.61
N SER A 327 -0.41 -3.66 16.04
CA SER A 327 -0.73 -2.76 14.94
C SER A 327 -1.65 -1.64 15.45
N TYR A 328 -1.09 -0.44 15.57
CA TYR A 328 -1.75 0.71 16.22
C TYR A 328 -2.17 1.81 15.26
N GLN A 329 -2.43 1.45 14.00
CA GLN A 329 -2.96 2.37 12.99
C GLN A 329 -4.38 2.82 13.35
N PHE A 330 -4.78 3.99 12.84
CA PHE A 330 -6.16 4.44 12.94
C PHE A 330 -7.03 3.67 11.95
N LEU A 331 -8.14 3.12 12.43
CA LEU A 331 -9.07 2.37 11.61
C LEU A 331 -9.94 3.32 10.77
N VAL A 332 -10.26 2.92 9.53
CA VAL A 332 -11.02 3.75 8.57
C VAL A 332 -12.49 3.31 8.45
N LEU A 333 -12.96 2.42 9.30
CA LEU A 333 -14.35 1.99 9.37
C LEU A 333 -15.10 2.79 10.45
N LYS A 334 -16.29 3.30 10.11
CA LYS A 334 -17.16 4.09 11.00
C LYS A 334 -17.54 3.37 12.28
N ASN A 335 -17.75 2.05 12.19
CA ASN A 335 -18.25 1.21 13.27
C ASN A 335 -17.14 0.43 14.00
N ALA A 336 -15.85 0.66 13.68
CA ALA A 336 -14.74 0.01 14.34
C ALA A 336 -14.23 0.80 15.56
N LYS A 337 -13.88 0.06 16.61
CA LYS A 337 -13.30 0.64 17.83
C LYS A 337 -11.82 0.98 17.59
N GLN A 338 -11.51 2.26 17.68
CA GLN A 338 -10.13 2.74 17.52
C GLN A 338 -9.19 2.17 18.59
N PRO A 339 -7.91 1.87 18.26
CA PRO A 339 -6.91 1.47 19.25
C PRO A 339 -6.71 2.55 20.31
N GLN A 340 -6.83 2.20 21.60
CA GLN A 340 -6.65 3.17 22.70
C GLN A 340 -5.27 3.81 22.66
N ALA A 341 -4.20 3.04 22.39
CA ALA A 341 -2.85 3.57 22.28
C ALA A 341 -2.67 4.59 21.15
N ALA A 342 -3.45 4.49 20.06
CA ALA A 342 -3.48 5.49 19.00
C ALA A 342 -4.23 6.76 19.43
N ILE A 343 -5.33 6.61 20.19
CA ILE A 343 -6.06 7.73 20.79
C ILE A 343 -5.14 8.49 21.77
N ASP A 344 -4.48 7.76 22.69
CA ASP A 344 -3.55 8.32 23.68
C ASP A 344 -2.31 8.98 23.04
N ALA A 345 -2.00 8.63 21.80
CA ALA A 345 -0.96 9.28 21.02
C ALA A 345 -1.37 10.67 20.48
N GLY A 346 -2.59 11.13 20.77
CA GLY A 346 -3.05 12.48 20.45
C GLY A 346 -3.79 12.56 19.11
N ARG A 347 -4.54 11.53 18.73
CA ARG A 347 -5.36 11.49 17.50
C ARG A 347 -6.09 12.82 17.23
N ASP A 348 -6.73 13.38 18.25
CA ASP A 348 -7.57 14.58 18.12
C ASP A 348 -6.77 15.89 17.95
N LYS A 349 -5.43 15.82 18.06
CA LYS A 349 -4.51 16.95 17.92
C LYS A 349 -3.72 16.89 16.61
N ILE A 350 -3.95 15.89 15.78
CA ILE A 350 -3.21 15.71 14.54
C ILE A 350 -3.80 16.64 13.47
N VAL A 351 -2.97 17.55 12.98
CA VAL A 351 -3.29 18.41 11.84
C VAL A 351 -2.86 17.67 10.57
N THR A 352 -3.81 17.22 9.76
CA THR A 352 -3.53 16.68 8.44
C THR A 352 -3.51 17.81 7.42
N MET A 353 -2.58 17.76 6.47
CA MET A 353 -2.60 18.65 5.31
C MET A 353 -3.65 18.18 4.29
N ASP A 354 -4.06 19.08 3.42
CA ASP A 354 -4.81 18.72 2.20
C ASP A 354 -3.83 18.01 1.24
N TYR A 355 -3.81 16.67 1.33
CA TYR A 355 -2.86 15.84 0.60
C TYR A 355 -3.47 15.40 -0.74
N ASP A 356 -2.82 15.80 -1.84
CA ASP A 356 -3.22 15.47 -3.20
C ASP A 356 -2.79 14.02 -3.53
N PHE A 357 -3.70 13.07 -3.28
CA PHE A 357 -3.48 11.65 -3.55
C PHE A 357 -3.35 11.35 -5.05
N GLU A 358 -4.03 12.11 -5.92
CA GLU A 358 -3.94 11.91 -7.37
C GLU A 358 -2.59 12.37 -7.91
N ASP A 359 -2.07 13.50 -7.45
CA ASP A 359 -0.71 13.90 -7.78
C ASP A 359 0.32 12.88 -7.28
N ALA A 360 0.19 12.42 -6.04
CA ALA A 360 1.09 11.42 -5.48
C ALA A 360 1.10 10.12 -6.30
N LYS A 361 -0.07 9.64 -6.70
CA LYS A 361 -0.23 8.44 -7.54
C LYS A 361 0.50 8.55 -8.89
N ILE A 362 0.46 9.73 -9.50
CA ILE A 362 1.07 9.98 -10.82
C ILE A 362 2.56 10.31 -10.70
N ASN A 363 2.92 11.16 -9.73
CA ASN A 363 4.18 11.88 -9.73
C ASN A 363 5.21 11.39 -8.71
N THR A 364 4.90 10.42 -7.82
CA THR A 364 5.85 9.91 -6.81
C THR A 364 7.16 9.44 -7.44
N GLY A 365 7.11 8.74 -8.58
CA GLY A 365 8.30 8.27 -9.29
C GLY A 365 9.23 9.41 -9.71
N HIS A 366 8.65 10.46 -10.28
CA HIS A 366 9.35 11.68 -10.65
C HIS A 366 10.02 12.36 -9.44
N TYR A 367 9.27 12.58 -8.36
CA TYR A 367 9.81 13.21 -7.15
C TYR A 367 10.93 12.40 -6.50
N VAL A 368 10.82 11.06 -6.49
CA VAL A 368 11.88 10.18 -5.98
C VAL A 368 13.12 10.25 -6.85
N ALA A 369 12.98 10.30 -8.17
CA ALA A 369 14.11 10.45 -9.10
C ALA A 369 14.83 11.79 -8.90
N ASP A 370 14.09 12.87 -8.73
CA ASP A 370 14.66 14.19 -8.50
C ASP A 370 15.26 14.36 -7.09
N TRP A 371 14.65 13.73 -6.07
CA TRP A 371 15.26 13.58 -4.76
C TRP A 371 16.62 12.85 -4.86
N LYS A 372 16.68 11.73 -5.59
CA LYS A 372 17.93 10.96 -5.78
C LYS A 372 19.03 11.78 -6.44
N LYS A 373 18.71 12.55 -7.47
CA LYS A 373 19.64 13.48 -8.12
C LYS A 373 20.13 14.56 -7.15
N ALA A 374 19.24 15.09 -6.29
CA ALA A 374 19.53 16.17 -5.36
C ALA A 374 20.39 15.73 -4.17
N VAL A 375 20.12 14.55 -3.61
CA VAL A 375 20.73 14.01 -2.38
C VAL A 375 21.91 13.08 -2.66
N ASN A 376 21.86 12.33 -3.75
CA ASN A 376 22.90 11.42 -4.23
C ASN A 376 23.37 10.38 -3.19
N VAL A 377 22.41 9.71 -2.54
CA VAL A 377 22.67 8.64 -1.56
C VAL A 377 22.17 7.32 -2.13
N ALA A 378 22.98 6.27 -2.00
CA ALA A 378 22.62 4.94 -2.42
C ALA A 378 21.62 4.29 -1.46
N ALA A 379 20.70 3.46 -2.02
CA ALA A 379 19.79 2.68 -1.21
C ALA A 379 20.55 1.64 -0.35
N PRO A 380 20.12 1.39 0.90
CA PRO A 380 20.74 0.39 1.75
C PRO A 380 20.50 -1.01 1.17
N THR A 381 21.58 -1.81 1.08
CA THR A 381 21.56 -3.16 0.49
C THR A 381 21.08 -4.24 1.45
N LYS A 382 21.25 -4.08 2.75
CA LYS A 382 20.81 -5.03 3.80
C LYS A 382 20.45 -4.29 5.10
#